data_2b6d5132d8deafbbf53f4e365adb9778
#
_entry.id   2b6d5132d8deafbbf53f4e365adb9778
#
_cell.length_a   1.000
_cell.length_b   1.000
_cell.length_c   1.000
_cell.angle_alpha   90.00
_cell.angle_beta   90.00
_cell.angle_gamma   90.00
#
_symmetry.space_group_name_H-M   'P 1'
#
loop_
_entity.id
_entity.type
_entity.pdbx_description
1 polymer ?
#
loop_
_entity_poly.entity_id
_entity_poly.type
_entity_poly.pdbx_seq_one_letter_code
_entity_poly.pdbx_strand_id
1 'polypeptide(L)'
;MKLYLMRHGETLFNTQKRVQGWCDSPLTENGIWQAEQAKQYFAKKGISFDAVYSSTQERATDTAKIVAPDYSVTQLKGIKEMNFGSFEAQPEHLLPKHRPGSRSFEDLLVSYGGEDIREVGQRVLKTVLEKAEEHTKDGAENLLFVSHGAALWGLIIFMDLAFPEGVGFGNCNVCVYDYNQGQLELLQVIDPISGLEVTL
;
A
#
# COMPACT_ATOMS: atom_id res chain seq x y z
N MET A 1 -15.38 10.27 -4.49
CA MET A 1 -13.96 10.68 -4.26
C MET A 1 -13.06 9.50 -4.51
N LYS A 2 -11.96 9.69 -5.25
CA LYS A 2 -11.03 8.59 -5.56
C LYS A 2 -9.89 8.52 -4.54
N LEU A 3 -9.62 7.32 -4.06
CA LEU A 3 -8.52 7.03 -3.15
C LEU A 3 -7.50 6.16 -3.88
N TYR A 4 -6.27 6.66 -3.99
CA TYR A 4 -5.14 5.99 -4.62
C TYR A 4 -4.28 5.36 -3.54
N LEU A 5 -4.38 4.05 -3.35
CA LEU A 5 -3.60 3.30 -2.37
C LEU A 5 -2.41 2.66 -3.07
N MET A 6 -1.22 3.15 -2.82
CA MET A 6 0.00 2.83 -3.54
C MET A 6 0.99 2.07 -2.65
N ARG A 7 1.65 1.05 -3.17
CA ARG A 7 2.79 0.42 -2.51
C ARG A 7 4.05 1.25 -2.72
N HIS A 8 4.92 1.32 -1.71
CA HIS A 8 6.24 1.98 -1.80
C HIS A 8 7.13 1.43 -2.92
N GLY A 9 8.13 2.19 -3.34
CA GLY A 9 9.16 1.78 -4.30
C GLY A 9 10.08 0.67 -3.77
N GLU A 10 10.88 0.06 -4.65
CA GLU A 10 11.81 -1.00 -4.28
C GLU A 10 12.80 -0.55 -3.20
N THR A 11 13.06 -1.43 -2.24
CA THR A 11 13.98 -1.19 -1.13
C THR A 11 15.16 -2.16 -1.14
N LEU A 12 16.20 -1.87 -0.36
CA LEU A 12 17.32 -2.76 -0.18
C LEU A 12 16.88 -4.15 0.31
N PHE A 13 15.90 -4.24 1.22
CA PHE A 13 15.40 -5.54 1.70
C PHE A 13 14.64 -6.31 0.62
N ASN A 14 13.94 -5.63 -0.29
CA ASN A 14 13.32 -6.29 -1.43
C ASN A 14 14.37 -6.99 -2.30
N THR A 15 15.48 -6.31 -2.62
CA THR A 15 16.57 -6.91 -3.42
C THR A 15 17.28 -8.05 -2.69
N GLN A 16 17.37 -8.01 -1.36
CA GLN A 16 17.96 -9.03 -0.52
C GLN A 16 16.99 -10.19 -0.17
N LYS A 17 15.73 -10.11 -0.61
CA LYS A 17 14.67 -11.06 -0.24
C LYS A 17 14.57 -11.26 1.28
N ARG A 18 14.50 -10.12 2.00
CA ARG A 18 14.29 -10.05 3.44
C ARG A 18 12.90 -9.57 3.76
N VAL A 19 12.32 -10.16 4.79
CA VAL A 19 11.03 -9.73 5.35
C VAL A 19 11.14 -8.28 5.83
N GLN A 20 10.24 -7.46 5.36
CA GLN A 20 10.21 -6.03 5.69
C GLN A 20 8.80 -5.65 6.10
N GLY A 21 8.50 -5.90 7.37
CA GLY A 21 7.28 -5.46 8.02
C GLY A 21 7.49 -4.12 8.75
N TRP A 22 7.59 -4.16 10.07
CA TRP A 22 7.84 -2.96 10.88
C TRP A 22 9.29 -2.49 10.85
N CYS A 23 10.26 -3.35 10.58
CA CYS A 23 11.61 -2.91 10.25
C CYS A 23 11.62 -2.13 8.92
N ASP A 24 12.67 -1.35 8.69
CA ASP A 24 12.78 -0.51 7.50
C ASP A 24 14.12 -0.68 6.79
N SER A 25 14.16 -0.33 5.52
CA SER A 25 15.37 -0.19 4.73
C SER A 25 15.15 0.87 3.64
N PRO A 26 16.22 1.56 3.20
CA PRO A 26 16.09 2.64 2.25
C PRO A 26 15.61 2.16 0.88
N LEU A 27 15.05 3.09 0.11
CA LEU A 27 14.78 2.89 -1.32
C LEU A 27 16.09 2.62 -2.05
N THR A 28 16.05 1.73 -3.05
CA THR A 28 17.14 1.57 -4.02
C THR A 28 17.07 2.67 -5.08
N GLU A 29 18.13 2.81 -5.90
CA GLU A 29 18.06 3.68 -7.08
C GLU A 29 16.90 3.30 -8.00
N ASN A 30 16.64 1.99 -8.16
CA ASN A 30 15.48 1.50 -8.90
C ASN A 30 14.15 1.89 -8.22
N GLY A 31 14.08 1.83 -6.88
CA GLY A 31 12.88 2.26 -6.13
C GLY A 31 12.59 3.75 -6.29
N ILE A 32 13.63 4.58 -6.31
CA ILE A 32 13.52 6.02 -6.61
C ILE A 32 13.01 6.23 -8.04
N TRP A 33 13.60 5.53 -9.01
CA TRP A 33 13.16 5.58 -10.41
C TRP A 33 11.70 5.14 -10.56
N GLN A 34 11.28 4.06 -9.88
CA GLN A 34 9.89 3.60 -9.87
C GLN A 34 8.92 4.69 -9.37
N ALA A 35 9.28 5.37 -8.28
CA ALA A 35 8.48 6.47 -7.74
C ALA A 35 8.40 7.66 -8.73
N GLU A 36 9.49 7.98 -9.42
CA GLU A 36 9.50 9.00 -10.48
C GLU A 36 8.60 8.59 -11.68
N GLN A 37 8.58 7.31 -12.06
CA GLN A 37 7.65 6.83 -13.10
C GLN A 37 6.19 7.00 -12.67
N ALA A 38 5.88 6.70 -11.42
CA ALA A 38 4.53 6.89 -10.88
C ALA A 38 4.13 8.37 -10.88
N LYS A 39 5.03 9.28 -10.50
CA LYS A 39 4.82 10.73 -10.61
C LYS A 39 4.49 11.15 -12.05
N GLN A 40 5.29 10.68 -13.01
CA GLN A 40 5.06 10.99 -14.43
C GLN A 40 3.73 10.42 -14.93
N TYR A 41 3.35 9.21 -14.48
CA TYR A 41 2.07 8.61 -14.80
C TYR A 41 0.90 9.49 -14.34
N PHE A 42 0.89 9.93 -13.08
CA PHE A 42 -0.17 10.79 -12.54
C PHE A 42 -0.22 12.13 -13.28
N ALA A 43 0.93 12.75 -13.55
CA ALA A 43 1.00 14.01 -14.32
C ALA A 43 0.44 13.84 -15.74
N LYS A 44 0.81 12.75 -16.44
CA LYS A 44 0.31 12.45 -17.80
C LYS A 44 -1.19 12.21 -17.83
N LYS A 45 -1.75 11.63 -16.76
CA LYS A 45 -3.20 11.40 -16.62
C LYS A 45 -3.96 12.64 -16.14
N GLY A 46 -3.27 13.73 -15.81
CA GLY A 46 -3.87 14.94 -15.25
C GLY A 46 -4.44 14.71 -13.83
N ILE A 47 -3.90 13.75 -13.09
CA ILE A 47 -4.32 13.44 -11.73
C ILE A 47 -3.50 14.29 -10.76
N SER A 48 -4.17 15.15 -10.01
CA SER A 48 -3.65 15.89 -8.86
C SER A 48 -4.31 15.38 -7.58
N PHE A 49 -3.68 15.60 -6.43
CA PHE A 49 -4.18 15.15 -5.15
C PHE A 49 -4.59 16.33 -4.28
N ASP A 50 -5.62 16.17 -3.46
CA ASP A 50 -6.02 17.18 -2.46
C ASP A 50 -5.24 16.98 -1.16
N ALA A 51 -4.86 15.73 -0.84
CA ALA A 51 -3.98 15.40 0.27
C ALA A 51 -3.14 14.16 -0.02
N VAL A 52 -1.96 14.11 0.61
CA VAL A 52 -1.00 13.01 0.48
C VAL A 52 -0.65 12.45 1.84
N TYR A 53 -0.86 11.15 1.98
CA TYR A 53 -0.60 10.39 3.18
C TYR A 53 0.45 9.31 2.92
N SER A 54 1.26 9.01 3.93
CA SER A 54 2.14 7.84 3.92
C SER A 54 2.02 7.07 5.23
N SER A 55 2.48 5.83 5.25
CA SER A 55 2.78 5.19 6.53
C SER A 55 3.93 5.94 7.24
N THR A 56 4.16 5.59 8.51
CA THR A 56 5.26 6.19 9.29
C THR A 56 6.63 5.59 8.96
N GLN A 57 6.72 4.68 7.99
CA GLN A 57 7.96 4.03 7.58
C GLN A 57 8.64 4.84 6.48
N GLU A 58 9.98 4.95 6.57
CA GLU A 58 10.79 5.82 5.72
C GLU A 58 10.58 5.51 4.23
N ARG A 59 10.61 4.23 3.84
CA ARG A 59 10.40 3.81 2.46
C ARG A 59 9.09 4.31 1.84
N ALA A 60 8.00 4.34 2.61
CA ALA A 60 6.71 4.83 2.14
C ALA A 60 6.66 6.36 2.11
N THR A 61 7.23 7.00 3.13
CA THR A 61 7.32 8.47 3.21
C THR A 61 8.18 9.03 2.07
N ASP A 62 9.31 8.41 1.79
CA ASP A 62 10.20 8.87 0.72
C ASP A 62 9.59 8.61 -0.66
N THR A 63 8.91 7.47 -0.86
CA THR A 63 8.13 7.24 -2.07
C THR A 63 7.07 8.34 -2.25
N ALA A 64 6.31 8.68 -1.20
CA ALA A 64 5.28 9.71 -1.26
C ALA A 64 5.84 11.10 -1.64
N LYS A 65 6.99 11.49 -1.06
CA LYS A 65 7.68 12.75 -1.37
C LYS A 65 8.16 12.82 -2.83
N ILE A 66 8.59 11.70 -3.41
CA ILE A 66 9.02 11.65 -4.81
C ILE A 66 7.81 11.72 -5.73
N VAL A 67 6.74 10.98 -5.44
CA VAL A 67 5.52 10.93 -6.27
C VAL A 67 4.79 12.27 -6.26
N ALA A 68 4.74 12.93 -5.12
CA ALA A 68 3.98 14.16 -4.91
C ALA A 68 4.82 15.24 -4.21
N PRO A 69 5.87 15.79 -4.88
CA PRO A 69 6.85 16.66 -4.24
C PRO A 69 6.28 18.02 -3.79
N ASP A 70 5.20 18.46 -4.41
CA ASP A 70 4.57 19.75 -4.11
C ASP A 70 3.60 19.68 -2.92
N TYR A 71 3.46 18.51 -2.29
CA TYR A 71 2.52 18.25 -1.19
C TYR A 71 3.23 17.99 0.13
N SER A 72 2.63 18.46 1.22
CA SER A 72 3.01 18.02 2.56
C SER A 72 2.53 16.59 2.78
N VAL A 73 3.43 15.67 3.15
CA VAL A 73 3.10 14.28 3.43
C VAL A 73 2.74 14.12 4.91
N THR A 74 1.50 13.71 5.17
CA THR A 74 1.04 13.39 6.53
C THR A 74 1.23 11.90 6.82
N GLN A 75 1.95 11.57 7.90
CA GLN A 75 2.22 10.18 8.29
C GLN A 75 1.10 9.58 9.13
N LEU A 76 0.68 8.36 8.80
CA LEU A 76 -0.41 7.62 9.45
C LEU A 76 0.07 6.25 9.93
N LYS A 77 -0.04 5.99 11.25
CA LYS A 77 0.33 4.68 11.84
C LYS A 77 -0.56 3.55 11.34
N GLY A 78 -1.84 3.82 11.07
CA GLY A 78 -2.80 2.79 10.70
C GLY A 78 -2.53 2.13 9.35
N ILE A 79 -1.75 2.77 8.46
CA ILE A 79 -1.35 2.21 7.17
C ILE A 79 0.09 1.69 7.14
N LYS A 80 0.72 1.43 8.32
CA LYS A 80 2.00 0.72 8.41
C LYS A 80 1.90 -0.68 7.81
N GLU A 81 3.06 -1.24 7.43
CA GLU A 81 3.12 -2.63 7.01
C GLU A 81 2.69 -3.58 8.13
N MET A 82 2.31 -4.79 7.76
CA MET A 82 2.07 -5.89 8.68
C MET A 82 3.31 -6.12 9.54
N ASN A 83 3.12 -6.35 10.84
CA ASN A 83 4.18 -6.82 11.71
C ASN A 83 4.41 -8.31 11.49
N PHE A 84 5.62 -8.71 11.13
CA PHE A 84 5.99 -10.11 10.93
C PHE A 84 6.61 -10.76 12.17
N GLY A 85 6.61 -10.07 13.32
CA GLY A 85 7.12 -10.59 14.58
C GLY A 85 8.59 -10.99 14.51
N SER A 86 8.93 -12.19 14.97
CA SER A 86 10.32 -12.69 14.97
C SER A 86 10.93 -12.90 13.58
N PHE A 87 10.14 -12.78 12.50
CA PHE A 87 10.64 -12.85 11.13
C PHE A 87 11.10 -11.50 10.56
N GLU A 88 10.93 -10.41 11.30
CA GLU A 88 11.40 -9.08 10.87
C GLU A 88 12.90 -9.12 10.48
N ALA A 89 13.23 -8.58 9.31
CA ALA A 89 14.56 -8.57 8.71
C ALA A 89 15.19 -9.95 8.39
N GLN A 90 14.47 -11.05 8.64
CA GLN A 90 14.93 -12.38 8.28
C GLN A 90 14.76 -12.66 6.78
N PRO A 91 15.51 -13.62 6.21
CA PRO A 91 15.27 -14.08 4.84
C PRO A 91 13.82 -14.56 4.64
N GLU A 92 13.17 -14.17 3.55
CA GLU A 92 11.76 -14.52 3.25
C GLU A 92 11.49 -16.02 3.23
N HIS A 93 12.48 -16.83 2.84
CA HIS A 93 12.33 -18.30 2.80
C HIS A 93 12.13 -18.94 4.18
N LEU A 94 12.37 -18.21 5.27
CA LEU A 94 12.13 -18.67 6.65
C LEU A 94 10.68 -18.45 7.09
N LEU A 95 9.90 -17.66 6.35
CA LEU A 95 8.48 -17.49 6.66
C LEU A 95 7.72 -18.81 6.59
N PRO A 96 6.72 -19.03 7.44
CA PRO A 96 5.87 -20.19 7.36
C PRO A 96 5.17 -20.24 5.99
N LYS A 97 4.91 -21.43 5.48
CA LYS A 97 4.12 -21.61 4.27
C LYS A 97 2.66 -21.28 4.56
N HIS A 98 2.00 -20.66 3.60
CA HIS A 98 0.56 -20.45 3.68
C HIS A 98 -0.17 -21.79 3.85
N ARG A 99 -1.31 -21.78 4.55
CA ARG A 99 -2.20 -22.94 4.60
C ARG A 99 -2.71 -23.28 3.19
N PRO A 100 -2.97 -24.55 2.88
CA PRO A 100 -3.54 -24.93 1.59
C PRO A 100 -4.81 -24.13 1.27
N GLY A 101 -4.85 -23.51 0.09
CA GLY A 101 -5.97 -22.66 -0.36
C GLY A 101 -5.99 -21.24 0.21
N SER A 102 -5.09 -20.89 1.14
CA SER A 102 -5.00 -19.52 1.65
C SER A 102 -4.23 -18.60 0.71
N ARG A 103 -4.68 -17.35 0.63
CA ARG A 103 -4.02 -16.28 -0.13
C ARG A 103 -3.11 -15.40 0.74
N SER A 104 -2.96 -15.73 2.03
CA SER A 104 -2.22 -14.92 3.01
C SER A 104 -1.67 -15.78 4.15
N PHE A 105 -0.93 -15.16 5.07
CA PHE A 105 -0.48 -15.82 6.31
C PHE A 105 -1.62 -16.03 7.33
N GLU A 106 -2.78 -15.38 7.13
CA GLU A 106 -3.89 -15.40 8.08
C GLU A 106 -3.40 -14.99 9.48
N ASP A 107 -3.57 -15.85 10.50
CA ASP A 107 -3.11 -15.70 11.88
C ASP A 107 -1.77 -16.39 12.17
N LEU A 108 -1.13 -16.99 11.17
CA LEU A 108 0.08 -17.80 11.36
C LEU A 108 1.22 -17.05 12.06
N LEU A 109 1.31 -15.74 11.88
CA LEU A 109 2.39 -14.92 12.44
C LEU A 109 2.11 -14.46 13.87
N VAL A 110 0.87 -14.58 14.37
CA VAL A 110 0.49 -14.15 15.72
C VAL A 110 1.29 -14.87 16.79
N SER A 111 1.50 -16.19 16.64
CA SER A 111 2.32 -17.00 17.55
C SER A 111 3.80 -16.59 17.60
N TYR A 112 4.25 -15.80 16.64
CA TYR A 112 5.61 -15.27 16.53
C TYR A 112 5.70 -13.78 16.87
N GLY A 113 4.64 -13.20 17.46
CA GLY A 113 4.56 -11.78 17.82
C GLY A 113 4.22 -10.88 16.64
N GLY A 114 3.77 -11.44 15.52
CA GLY A 114 3.26 -10.70 14.36
C GLY A 114 1.76 -10.38 14.44
N GLU A 115 1.21 -9.80 13.38
CA GLU A 115 -0.21 -9.46 13.25
C GLU A 115 -0.99 -10.54 12.49
N ASP A 116 -2.29 -10.63 12.75
CA ASP A 116 -3.26 -11.28 11.85
C ASP A 116 -3.54 -10.35 10.66
N ILE A 117 -3.56 -10.93 9.45
CA ILE A 117 -3.79 -10.16 8.21
C ILE A 117 -5.15 -9.44 8.21
N ARG A 118 -6.17 -9.98 8.87
CA ARG A 118 -7.49 -9.35 8.98
C ARG A 118 -7.46 -8.14 9.90
N GLU A 119 -6.71 -8.19 11.00
CA GLU A 119 -6.51 -7.04 11.89
C GLU A 119 -5.73 -5.93 11.16
N VAL A 120 -4.74 -6.31 10.34
CA VAL A 120 -4.03 -5.38 9.46
C VAL A 120 -5.00 -4.70 8.49
N GLY A 121 -5.83 -5.48 7.79
CA GLY A 121 -6.84 -4.94 6.87
C GLY A 121 -7.84 -4.02 7.56
N GLN A 122 -8.30 -4.39 8.75
CA GLN A 122 -9.23 -3.59 9.56
C GLN A 122 -8.64 -2.23 9.93
N ARG A 123 -7.37 -2.18 10.40
CA ARG A 123 -6.72 -0.90 10.75
C ARG A 123 -6.45 -0.02 9.56
N VAL A 124 -6.10 -0.63 8.40
CA VAL A 124 -5.92 0.10 7.14
C VAL A 124 -7.25 0.70 6.70
N LEU A 125 -8.33 -0.10 6.63
CA LEU A 125 -9.65 0.37 6.26
C LEU A 125 -10.11 1.52 7.14
N LYS A 126 -10.06 1.34 8.46
CA LYS A 126 -10.44 2.37 9.43
C LYS A 126 -9.71 3.69 9.17
N THR A 127 -8.38 3.63 8.99
CA THR A 127 -7.56 4.83 8.80
C THR A 127 -7.87 5.53 7.48
N VAL A 128 -8.07 4.76 6.41
CA VAL A 128 -8.39 5.31 5.08
C VAL A 128 -9.78 5.97 5.10
N LEU A 129 -10.78 5.31 5.71
CA LEU A 129 -12.13 5.87 5.83
C LEU A 129 -12.17 7.13 6.68
N GLU A 130 -11.45 7.18 7.82
CA GLU A 130 -11.36 8.37 8.66
C GLU A 130 -10.81 9.57 7.86
N LYS A 131 -9.76 9.37 7.06
CA LYS A 131 -9.19 10.44 6.24
C LYS A 131 -10.10 10.82 5.07
N ALA A 132 -10.73 9.86 4.43
CA ALA A 132 -11.70 10.13 3.38
C ALA A 132 -12.88 10.98 3.91
N GLU A 133 -13.41 10.65 5.08
CA GLU A 133 -14.50 11.39 5.70
C GLU A 133 -14.11 12.84 6.08
N GLU A 134 -12.87 13.04 6.59
CA GLU A 134 -12.35 14.37 6.88
C GLU A 134 -12.40 15.28 5.64
N HIS A 135 -12.07 14.75 4.45
CA HIS A 135 -12.01 15.49 3.20
C HIS A 135 -13.34 15.60 2.44
N THR A 136 -14.37 14.84 2.84
CA THR A 136 -15.68 14.92 2.19
C THR A 136 -16.28 16.33 2.26
N LYS A 137 -16.06 17.04 3.36
CA LYS A 137 -16.60 18.37 3.60
C LYS A 137 -15.94 19.45 2.76
N ASP A 138 -14.70 19.21 2.37
CA ASP A 138 -13.87 20.14 1.60
C ASP A 138 -14.02 19.94 0.08
N GLY A 139 -14.82 18.95 -0.33
CA GLY A 139 -15.06 18.64 -1.74
C GLY A 139 -13.85 18.04 -2.45
N ALA A 140 -12.96 17.38 -1.71
CA ALA A 140 -11.78 16.70 -2.27
C ALA A 140 -12.19 15.63 -3.29
N GLU A 141 -11.42 15.54 -4.37
CA GLU A 141 -11.64 14.58 -5.45
C GLU A 141 -10.70 13.39 -5.39
N ASN A 142 -9.43 13.61 -4.99
CA ASN A 142 -8.39 12.58 -5.02
C ASN A 142 -7.49 12.63 -3.78
N LEU A 143 -7.32 11.50 -3.11
CA LEU A 143 -6.35 11.35 -2.02
C LEU A 143 -5.33 10.26 -2.36
N LEU A 144 -4.04 10.51 -2.07
CA LEU A 144 -2.96 9.54 -2.21
C LEU A 144 -2.58 8.96 -0.85
N PHE A 145 -2.48 7.63 -0.77
CA PHE A 145 -1.98 6.91 0.40
C PHE A 145 -0.83 6.00 -0.03
N VAL A 146 0.39 6.25 0.44
CA VAL A 146 1.52 5.37 0.19
C VAL A 146 1.74 4.44 1.36
N SER A 147 1.61 3.15 1.11
CA SER A 147 1.60 2.08 2.09
C SER A 147 2.46 0.89 1.59
N HIS A 148 2.07 -0.35 1.89
CA HIS A 148 2.90 -1.53 1.76
C HIS A 148 2.11 -2.72 1.20
N GLY A 149 2.85 -3.76 0.79
CA GLY A 149 2.27 -4.91 0.12
C GLY A 149 1.28 -5.68 0.99
N ALA A 150 1.70 -6.13 2.18
CA ALA A 150 0.82 -6.93 3.05
C ALA A 150 -0.29 -6.06 3.68
N ALA A 151 -0.03 -4.77 3.96
CA ALA A 151 -1.04 -3.87 4.48
C ALA A 151 -2.20 -3.68 3.48
N LEU A 152 -1.89 -3.42 2.21
CA LEU A 152 -2.91 -3.26 1.17
C LEU A 152 -3.57 -4.61 0.81
N TRP A 153 -2.82 -5.70 0.84
CA TRP A 153 -3.38 -7.05 0.67
C TRP A 153 -4.33 -7.42 1.82
N GLY A 154 -3.99 -7.03 3.06
CA GLY A 154 -4.86 -7.16 4.22
C GLY A 154 -6.20 -6.46 4.04
N LEU A 155 -6.20 -5.26 3.44
CA LEU A 155 -7.42 -4.54 3.09
C LEU A 155 -8.30 -5.35 2.11
N ILE A 156 -7.69 -5.90 1.04
CA ILE A 156 -8.37 -6.77 0.06
C ILE A 156 -8.99 -7.99 0.75
N ILE A 157 -8.23 -8.67 1.63
CA ILE A 157 -8.70 -9.84 2.39
C ILE A 157 -9.81 -9.48 3.38
N PHE A 158 -9.66 -8.37 4.11
CA PHE A 158 -10.63 -7.95 5.12
C PHE A 158 -11.99 -7.59 4.50
N MET A 159 -11.97 -6.90 3.37
CA MET A 159 -13.16 -6.49 2.63
C MET A 159 -13.73 -7.60 1.72
N ASP A 160 -13.07 -8.77 1.66
CA ASP A 160 -13.42 -9.89 0.77
C ASP A 160 -13.55 -9.48 -0.71
N LEU A 161 -12.62 -8.63 -1.17
CA LEU A 161 -12.64 -8.13 -2.54
C LEU A 161 -12.06 -9.16 -3.53
N ALA A 162 -12.67 -9.20 -4.71
CA ALA A 162 -12.03 -9.83 -5.86
C ALA A 162 -10.78 -9.02 -6.26
N PHE A 163 -9.69 -9.71 -6.59
CA PHE A 163 -8.49 -9.07 -7.11
C PHE A 163 -8.15 -9.70 -8.47
N PRO A 164 -7.79 -8.91 -9.49
CA PRO A 164 -7.58 -9.43 -10.84
C PRO A 164 -6.51 -10.50 -10.88
N GLU A 165 -6.78 -11.60 -11.59
CA GLU A 165 -5.79 -12.64 -11.83
C GLU A 165 -4.65 -12.13 -12.71
N GLY A 166 -3.42 -12.57 -12.42
CA GLY A 166 -2.24 -12.20 -13.19
C GLY A 166 -1.71 -10.79 -12.93
N VAL A 167 -2.38 -10.01 -12.08
CA VAL A 167 -1.89 -8.69 -11.64
C VAL A 167 -1.12 -8.84 -10.35
N GLY A 168 0.17 -8.50 -10.36
CA GLY A 168 1.00 -8.50 -9.17
C GLY A 168 0.81 -7.24 -8.34
N PHE A 169 1.08 -7.33 -7.02
CA PHE A 169 1.17 -6.18 -6.13
C PHE A 169 2.64 -5.69 -6.08
N GLY A 170 3.15 -5.26 -7.25
CA GLY A 170 4.53 -4.78 -7.41
C GLY A 170 4.80 -3.46 -6.68
N ASN A 171 6.07 -3.08 -6.59
CA ASN A 171 6.45 -1.77 -6.06
C ASN A 171 5.83 -0.67 -6.94
N CYS A 172 5.35 0.40 -6.32
CA CYS A 172 4.62 1.51 -6.93
C CYS A 172 3.29 1.16 -7.60
N ASN A 173 2.79 -0.09 -7.53
CA ASN A 173 1.45 -0.40 -8.01
C ASN A 173 0.39 0.29 -7.13
N VAL A 174 -0.74 0.63 -7.75
CA VAL A 174 -1.79 1.45 -7.15
C VAL A 174 -3.13 0.73 -7.27
N CYS A 175 -3.85 0.60 -6.15
CA CYS A 175 -5.27 0.30 -6.14
C CYS A 175 -6.06 1.60 -6.06
N VAL A 176 -6.99 1.81 -7.00
CA VAL A 176 -7.88 2.96 -7.02
C VAL A 176 -9.24 2.54 -6.50
N TYR A 177 -9.69 3.21 -5.46
CA TYR A 177 -11.00 2.99 -4.88
C TYR A 177 -11.90 4.20 -5.11
N ASP A 178 -13.19 3.97 -5.29
CA ASP A 178 -14.19 5.01 -5.06
C ASP A 178 -14.62 5.00 -3.60
N TYR A 179 -14.63 6.19 -3.00
CA TYR A 179 -15.18 6.42 -1.68
C TYR A 179 -16.53 7.13 -1.80
N ASN A 180 -17.57 6.50 -1.29
CA ASN A 180 -18.90 7.06 -1.26
C ASN A 180 -19.60 6.72 0.07
N GLN A 181 -19.93 7.72 0.87
CA GLN A 181 -20.71 7.59 2.11
C GLN A 181 -20.22 6.47 3.05
N GLY A 182 -18.91 6.42 3.30
CA GLY A 182 -18.30 5.45 4.21
C GLY A 182 -18.04 4.07 3.59
N GLN A 183 -18.29 3.89 2.29
CA GLN A 183 -18.01 2.66 1.55
C GLN A 183 -16.86 2.85 0.58
N LEU A 184 -16.07 1.79 0.40
CA LEU A 184 -15.00 1.70 -0.60
C LEU A 184 -15.35 0.64 -1.63
N GLU A 185 -15.21 0.99 -2.90
CA GLU A 185 -15.30 0.08 -4.03
C GLU A 185 -13.97 0.09 -4.77
N LEU A 186 -13.37 -1.08 -5.00
CA LEU A 186 -12.16 -1.20 -5.80
C LEU A 186 -12.53 -1.07 -7.27
N LEU A 187 -12.05 -0.01 -7.92
CA LEU A 187 -12.37 0.29 -9.32
C LEU A 187 -11.31 -0.25 -10.28
N GLN A 188 -10.03 -0.13 -9.89
CA GLN A 188 -8.93 -0.32 -10.83
C GLN A 188 -7.64 -0.67 -10.09
N VAL A 189 -6.80 -1.47 -10.74
CA VAL A 189 -5.41 -1.69 -10.35
C VAL A 189 -4.51 -1.16 -11.45
N ILE A 190 -3.53 -0.36 -11.09
CA ILE A 190 -2.62 0.33 -12.00
C ILE A 190 -1.18 -0.09 -11.70
N ASP A 191 -0.43 -0.41 -12.73
CA ASP A 191 1.03 -0.42 -12.71
C ASP A 191 1.55 0.81 -13.46
N PRO A 192 1.96 1.87 -12.77
CA PRO A 192 2.41 3.10 -13.40
C PRO A 192 3.68 2.93 -14.26
N ILE A 193 4.46 1.88 -14.01
CA ILE A 193 5.74 1.63 -14.66
C ILE A 193 5.52 1.02 -16.05
N SER A 194 4.69 -0.01 -16.13
CA SER A 194 4.33 -0.64 -17.42
C SER A 194 3.21 0.08 -18.14
N GLY A 195 2.45 0.93 -17.42
CA GLY A 195 1.23 1.56 -17.94
C GLY A 195 0.02 0.63 -17.99
N LEU A 196 0.12 -0.56 -17.37
CA LEU A 196 -1.01 -1.50 -17.29
C LEU A 196 -2.10 -0.95 -16.36
N GLU A 197 -3.33 -0.93 -16.85
CA GLU A 197 -4.53 -0.56 -16.10
C GLU A 197 -5.57 -1.67 -16.23
N VAL A 198 -5.98 -2.23 -15.11
CA VAL A 198 -7.03 -3.26 -15.05
C VAL A 198 -8.21 -2.72 -14.30
N THR A 199 -9.34 -2.55 -14.99
CA THR A 199 -10.63 -2.11 -14.40
C THR A 199 -11.41 -3.33 -13.94
N LEU A 200 -12.11 -3.21 -12.81
CA LEU A 200 -12.90 -4.25 -12.15
C LEU A 200 -14.39 -4.04 -12.37
#